data_98faae12ef386d107a57320cf48002d7
#
_entry.id   98faae12ef386d107a57320cf48002d7
#
_cell.length_a   1.000
_cell.length_b   1.000
_cell.length_c   1.000
_cell.angle_alpha   90.00
_cell.angle_beta   90.00
_cell.angle_gamma   90.00
#
_symmetry.space_group_name_H-M   'P 1'
#
loop_
_entity.id
_entity.type
_entity.pdbx_description
1 polymer ?
#
loop_
_entity_poly.entity_id
_entity_poly.type
_entity_poly.pdbx_seq_one_letter_code
_entity_poly.pdbx_strand_id
1 'polypeptide(L)'
;MAQTIMVIDDETEILDMLKRYFSLEGYHVITAAGGKEALQKLEKQPDLILLDINMPEIDGITLCRSIRDFVSCPILFLTANAEDSDKIKGFGAGGDDYIVKPFSIDELGARVLAHLRRENRSKRKSRVLFDEQLAVDYLERAAYWDGQEIPLLKKEFDILYFGGAYFLQKQNQEAAYAPVHGVG
;
A
#
# COMPACT_ATOMS: atom_id res chain seq x y z
N MET A 1 -2.66 -5.64 13.55
CA MET A 1 -1.18 -5.45 13.59
C MET A 1 -0.89 -3.99 13.31
N ALA A 2 0.18 -3.42 13.91
CA ALA A 2 0.63 -2.06 13.57
C ALA A 2 1.17 -2.05 12.14
N GLN A 3 0.81 -1.00 11.35
CA GLN A 3 1.35 -0.84 10.01
C GLN A 3 2.82 -0.43 10.05
N THR A 4 3.59 -0.87 9.06
CA THR A 4 5.04 -0.66 8.98
C THR A 4 5.36 0.41 7.95
N ILE A 5 6.07 1.47 8.37
CA ILE A 5 6.59 2.53 7.51
C ILE A 5 8.10 2.35 7.39
N MET A 6 8.63 2.31 6.16
CA MET A 6 10.06 2.35 5.90
C MET A 6 10.45 3.77 5.52
N VAL A 7 11.48 4.32 6.18
CA VAL A 7 12.05 5.63 5.89
C VAL A 7 13.47 5.44 5.36
N ILE A 8 13.74 5.98 4.18
CA ILE A 8 15.03 5.85 3.48
C ILE A 8 15.53 7.26 3.19
N ASP A 9 16.61 7.65 3.84
CA ASP A 9 17.22 8.98 3.75
C ASP A 9 18.68 8.88 4.22
N ASP A 10 19.61 9.58 3.62
CA ASP A 10 21.01 9.58 4.06
C ASP A 10 21.26 10.54 5.24
N GLU A 11 20.33 11.45 5.51
CA GLU A 11 20.36 12.36 6.63
C GLU A 11 19.85 11.68 7.91
N THR A 12 20.76 11.33 8.82
CA THR A 12 20.43 10.64 10.09
C THR A 12 19.43 11.42 10.94
N GLU A 13 19.50 12.75 10.92
CA GLU A 13 18.57 13.63 11.65
C GLU A 13 17.13 13.48 11.16
N ILE A 14 16.93 13.36 9.84
CA ILE A 14 15.62 13.12 9.24
C ILE A 14 15.12 11.72 9.62
N LEU A 15 15.97 10.70 9.53
CA LEU A 15 15.61 9.34 9.95
C LEU A 15 15.15 9.30 11.42
N ASP A 16 15.88 9.94 12.31
CA ASP A 16 15.57 9.96 13.76
C ASP A 16 14.27 10.73 14.05
N MET A 17 14.11 11.89 13.40
CA MET A 17 12.89 12.71 13.51
C MET A 17 11.66 11.93 13.05
N LEU A 18 11.70 11.35 11.85
CA LEU A 18 10.55 10.63 11.27
C LEU A 18 10.27 9.33 12.03
N LYS A 19 11.32 8.61 12.45
CA LYS A 19 11.17 7.42 13.29
C LYS A 19 10.46 7.75 14.60
N ARG A 20 10.88 8.82 15.28
CA ARG A 20 10.25 9.26 16.53
C ARG A 20 8.78 9.63 16.31
N TYR A 21 8.51 10.46 15.31
CA TYR A 21 7.15 10.92 15.00
C TYR A 21 6.19 9.76 14.71
N PHE A 22 6.52 8.91 13.72
CA PHE A 22 5.64 7.82 13.33
C PHE A 22 5.54 6.72 14.40
N SER A 23 6.57 6.50 15.21
CA SER A 23 6.47 5.58 16.35
C SER A 23 5.50 6.08 17.41
N LEU A 24 5.44 7.41 17.67
CA LEU A 24 4.46 8.01 18.57
C LEU A 24 3.03 7.90 18.02
N GLU A 25 2.87 7.95 16.70
CA GLU A 25 1.59 7.73 16.01
C GLU A 25 1.19 6.23 15.96
N GLY A 26 1.98 5.32 16.53
CA GLY A 26 1.66 3.90 16.66
C GLY A 26 2.08 3.04 15.47
N TYR A 27 2.91 3.55 14.56
CA TYR A 27 3.47 2.77 13.45
C TYR A 27 4.75 2.02 13.86
N HIS A 28 4.99 0.89 13.24
CA HIS A 28 6.32 0.26 13.28
C HIS A 28 7.20 0.93 12.23
N VAL A 29 8.36 1.48 12.64
CA VAL A 29 9.23 2.25 11.73
C VAL A 29 10.54 1.54 11.49
N ILE A 30 10.87 1.33 10.22
CA ILE A 30 12.13 0.81 9.73
C ILE A 30 12.88 1.96 9.08
N THR A 31 14.14 2.20 9.46
CA THR A 31 14.98 3.22 8.84
C THR A 31 16.09 2.58 8.02
N ALA A 32 16.48 3.24 6.91
CA ALA A 32 17.64 2.87 6.12
C ALA A 32 18.41 4.13 5.70
N ALA A 33 19.72 4.16 5.89
CA ALA A 33 20.57 5.31 5.59
C ALA A 33 21.02 5.36 4.11
N GLY A 34 20.38 4.60 3.23
CA GLY A 34 20.66 4.59 1.79
C GLY A 34 20.09 3.36 1.07
N GLY A 35 20.25 3.34 -0.25
CA GLY A 35 19.64 2.34 -1.10
C GLY A 35 20.06 0.89 -0.82
N LYS A 36 21.34 0.66 -0.51
CA LYS A 36 21.81 -0.71 -0.21
C LYS A 36 21.19 -1.29 1.05
N GLU A 37 21.09 -0.49 2.09
CA GLU A 37 20.47 -0.89 3.34
C GLU A 37 18.96 -1.09 3.19
N ALA A 38 18.32 -0.22 2.40
CA ALA A 38 16.91 -0.34 2.06
C ALA A 38 16.60 -1.68 1.40
N LEU A 39 17.37 -2.08 0.38
CA LEU A 39 17.19 -3.36 -0.31
C LEU A 39 17.25 -4.56 0.64
N GLN A 40 18.15 -4.56 1.61
CA GLN A 40 18.25 -5.63 2.61
C GLN A 40 17.03 -5.69 3.55
N LYS A 41 16.41 -4.52 3.82
CA LYS A 41 15.29 -4.41 4.76
C LYS A 41 13.92 -4.56 4.11
N LEU A 42 13.83 -4.63 2.78
CA LEU A 42 12.55 -4.82 2.07
C LEU A 42 11.86 -6.15 2.40
N GLU A 43 12.60 -7.18 2.83
CA GLU A 43 12.04 -8.44 3.31
C GLU A 43 11.02 -8.27 4.44
N LYS A 44 11.07 -7.14 5.17
CA LYS A 44 10.13 -6.79 6.25
C LYS A 44 8.77 -6.31 5.74
N GLN A 45 8.56 -6.26 4.43
CA GLN A 45 7.30 -5.95 3.76
C GLN A 45 6.62 -4.67 4.32
N PRO A 46 7.20 -3.47 4.12
CA PRO A 46 6.59 -2.23 4.60
C PRO A 46 5.25 -1.96 3.93
N ASP A 47 4.33 -1.36 4.68
CA ASP A 47 3.02 -0.89 4.18
C ASP A 47 3.10 0.47 3.46
N LEU A 48 4.20 1.21 3.66
CA LEU A 48 4.49 2.48 2.98
C LEU A 48 6.00 2.77 3.06
N ILE A 49 6.54 3.38 2.00
CA ILE A 49 7.95 3.80 1.91
C ILE A 49 7.99 5.32 1.77
N LEU A 50 8.74 5.98 2.64
CA LEU A 50 9.22 7.36 2.48
C LEU A 50 10.65 7.28 1.94
N LEU A 51 10.91 7.92 0.80
CA LEU A 51 12.16 7.76 0.06
C LEU A 51 12.75 9.10 -0.34
N ASP A 52 13.90 9.43 0.19
CA ASP A 52 14.66 10.59 -0.29
C ASP A 52 15.16 10.36 -1.71
N ILE A 53 15.12 11.42 -2.54
CA ILE A 53 15.62 11.34 -3.92
C ILE A 53 17.13 11.50 -3.95
N ASN A 54 17.68 12.44 -3.17
CA ASN A 54 19.05 12.91 -3.32
C ASN A 54 20.04 12.14 -2.42
N MET A 55 20.02 10.82 -2.52
CA MET A 55 20.95 10.00 -1.75
C MET A 55 22.25 9.68 -2.51
N PRO A 56 23.38 9.51 -1.82
CA PRO A 56 24.63 9.06 -2.42
C PRO A 56 24.53 7.61 -2.92
N GLU A 57 25.39 7.23 -3.85
CA GLU A 57 25.54 5.90 -4.47
C GLU A 57 24.32 5.46 -5.32
N ILE A 58 23.14 5.37 -4.74
CA ILE A 58 21.90 4.99 -5.42
C ILE A 58 20.88 6.08 -5.10
N ASP A 59 20.53 6.89 -6.10
CA ASP A 59 19.46 7.89 -5.94
C ASP A 59 18.08 7.24 -5.76
N GLY A 60 17.16 7.98 -5.12
CA GLY A 60 15.86 7.45 -4.77
C GLY A 60 15.00 7.05 -5.99
N ILE A 61 15.14 7.72 -7.13
CA ILE A 61 14.39 7.39 -8.35
C ILE A 61 14.87 6.05 -8.92
N THR A 62 16.19 5.85 -8.96
CA THR A 62 16.79 4.57 -9.39
C THR A 62 16.42 3.45 -8.45
N LEU A 63 16.45 3.69 -7.13
CA LEU A 63 16.02 2.73 -6.13
C LEU A 63 14.55 2.37 -6.32
N CYS A 64 13.67 3.37 -6.46
CA CYS A 64 12.24 3.15 -6.67
C CYS A 64 11.98 2.24 -7.88
N ARG A 65 12.60 2.49 -9.03
CA ARG A 65 12.49 1.62 -10.21
C ARG A 65 12.91 0.19 -9.93
N SER A 66 13.99 0.00 -9.17
CA SER A 66 14.53 -1.33 -8.89
C SER A 66 13.65 -2.15 -7.96
N ILE A 67 12.88 -1.50 -7.07
CA ILE A 67 12.05 -2.17 -6.08
C ILE A 67 10.57 -2.23 -6.45
N ARG A 68 10.11 -1.42 -7.41
CA ARG A 68 8.68 -1.28 -7.72
C ARG A 68 7.98 -2.58 -8.09
N ASP A 69 8.67 -3.46 -8.81
CA ASP A 69 8.12 -4.77 -9.21
C ASP A 69 8.02 -5.76 -8.03
N PHE A 70 8.69 -5.47 -6.91
CA PHE A 70 8.74 -6.32 -5.72
C PHE A 70 7.88 -5.81 -4.56
N VAL A 71 7.46 -4.53 -4.60
CA VAL A 71 6.64 -3.92 -3.56
C VAL A 71 5.36 -3.32 -4.16
N SER A 72 4.22 -3.62 -3.55
CA SER A 72 2.92 -3.04 -3.94
C SER A 72 2.55 -1.81 -3.10
N CYS A 73 3.26 -1.57 -1.99
CA CYS A 73 2.96 -0.47 -1.08
C CYS A 73 3.24 0.91 -1.72
N PRO A 74 2.59 1.99 -1.25
CA PRO A 74 2.87 3.34 -1.70
C PRO A 74 4.31 3.76 -1.42
N ILE A 75 4.93 4.46 -2.41
CA ILE A 75 6.25 5.08 -2.30
C ILE A 75 6.07 6.58 -2.43
N LEU A 76 6.37 7.33 -1.36
CA LEU A 76 6.30 8.78 -1.30
C LEU A 76 7.71 9.34 -1.31
N PHE A 77 8.01 10.16 -2.32
CA PHE A 77 9.32 10.79 -2.41
C PHE A 77 9.44 12.01 -1.50
N LEU A 78 10.57 12.11 -0.82
CA LEU A 78 11.03 13.32 -0.16
C LEU A 78 12.07 13.99 -1.08
N THR A 79 11.93 15.27 -1.39
CA THR A 79 12.82 15.94 -2.33
C THR A 79 13.13 17.38 -1.93
N ALA A 80 14.39 17.79 -2.07
CA ALA A 80 14.80 19.17 -1.90
C ALA A 80 14.41 20.05 -3.11
N ASN A 81 14.02 19.44 -4.24
CA ASN A 81 13.74 20.14 -5.48
C ASN A 81 12.25 20.07 -5.84
N ALA A 82 11.64 21.24 -6.05
CA ALA A 82 10.25 21.37 -6.46
C ALA A 82 10.05 21.35 -7.99
N GLU A 83 11.13 21.14 -8.79
CA GLU A 83 11.07 21.21 -10.24
C GLU A 83 10.18 20.10 -10.83
N ASP A 84 9.33 20.47 -11.77
CA ASP A 84 8.39 19.56 -12.41
C ASP A 84 9.08 18.39 -13.14
N SER A 85 10.32 18.58 -13.60
CA SER A 85 11.11 17.55 -14.27
C SER A 85 11.40 16.34 -13.37
N ASP A 86 11.67 16.55 -12.09
CA ASP A 86 11.99 15.48 -11.15
C ASP A 86 10.73 14.76 -10.67
N LYS A 87 9.62 15.50 -10.53
CA LYS A 87 8.31 14.93 -10.26
C LYS A 87 7.87 13.98 -11.38
N ILE A 88 8.00 14.41 -12.66
CA ILE A 88 7.64 13.59 -13.82
C ILE A 88 8.49 12.31 -13.87
N LYS A 89 9.80 12.42 -13.64
CA LYS A 89 10.69 11.24 -13.61
C LYS A 89 10.32 10.25 -12.52
N GLY A 90 9.96 10.73 -11.36
CA GLY A 90 9.64 9.87 -10.24
C GLY A 90 8.26 9.22 -10.34
N PHE A 91 7.23 9.92 -10.84
CA PHE A 91 5.96 9.26 -11.18
C PHE A 91 6.17 8.20 -12.26
N GLY A 92 7.03 8.47 -13.26
CA GLY A 92 7.45 7.48 -14.26
C GLY A 92 8.29 6.33 -13.68
N ALA A 93 8.85 6.49 -12.48
CA ALA A 93 9.55 5.43 -11.74
C ALA A 93 8.63 4.59 -10.84
N GLY A 94 7.35 4.96 -10.73
CA GLY A 94 6.37 4.25 -9.91
C GLY A 94 6.15 4.86 -8.52
N GLY A 95 6.55 6.12 -8.30
CA GLY A 95 6.21 6.86 -7.07
C GLY A 95 4.74 7.27 -7.03
N ASP A 96 4.17 7.31 -5.84
CA ASP A 96 2.74 7.60 -5.61
C ASP A 96 2.47 9.04 -5.15
N ASP A 97 3.45 9.71 -4.52
CA ASP A 97 3.36 11.11 -4.09
C ASP A 97 4.74 11.76 -3.94
N TYR A 98 4.75 13.11 -3.83
CA TYR A 98 5.94 13.94 -3.67
C TYR A 98 5.76 14.94 -2.55
N ILE A 99 6.75 15.01 -1.67
CA ILE A 99 6.82 15.94 -0.55
C ILE A 99 8.12 16.74 -0.66
N VAL A 100 8.00 18.05 -0.76
CA VAL A 100 9.14 18.95 -0.91
C VAL A 100 9.72 19.30 0.45
N LYS A 101 11.03 19.14 0.61
CA LYS A 101 11.78 19.62 1.79
C LYS A 101 12.03 21.15 1.68
N PRO A 102 11.88 21.95 2.76
CA PRO A 102 11.42 21.55 4.08
C PRO A 102 9.90 21.33 4.12
N PHE A 103 9.45 20.28 4.81
CA PHE A 103 8.04 19.94 4.95
C PHE A 103 7.54 20.11 6.40
N SER A 104 6.24 20.34 6.55
CA SER A 104 5.58 20.22 7.83
C SER A 104 5.42 18.74 8.20
N ILE A 105 5.79 18.38 9.42
CA ILE A 105 5.65 17.00 9.91
C ILE A 105 4.18 16.57 9.94
N ASP A 106 3.26 17.50 10.25
CA ASP A 106 1.82 17.24 10.26
C ASP A 106 1.28 17.02 8.84
N GLU A 107 1.77 17.80 7.84
CA GLU A 107 1.41 17.58 6.44
C GLU A 107 1.89 16.22 5.96
N LEU A 108 3.14 15.85 6.25
CA LEU A 108 3.68 14.53 5.93
C LEU A 108 2.85 13.43 6.56
N GLY A 109 2.53 13.55 7.84
CA GLY A 109 1.69 12.60 8.57
C GLY A 109 0.30 12.43 7.94
N ALA A 110 -0.34 13.54 7.55
CA ALA A 110 -1.64 13.50 6.89
C ALA A 110 -1.59 12.79 5.52
N ARG A 111 -0.54 13.01 4.72
CA ARG A 111 -0.33 12.33 3.43
C ARG A 111 -0.09 10.83 3.62
N VAL A 112 0.79 10.45 4.54
CA VAL A 112 1.04 9.04 4.90
C VAL A 112 -0.26 8.34 5.28
N LEU A 113 -1.05 8.95 6.17
CA LEU A 113 -2.35 8.41 6.59
C LEU A 113 -3.33 8.26 5.43
N ALA A 114 -3.36 9.23 4.49
CA ALA A 114 -4.24 9.18 3.33
C ALA A 114 -3.89 8.01 2.40
N HIS A 115 -2.58 7.78 2.14
CA HIS A 115 -2.11 6.67 1.32
C HIS A 115 -2.39 5.32 1.98
N LEU A 116 -2.07 5.16 3.26
CA LEU A 116 -2.36 3.93 4.01
C LEU A 116 -3.86 3.59 4.05
N ARG A 117 -4.73 4.62 4.19
CA ARG A 117 -6.19 4.43 4.12
C ARG A 117 -6.65 4.01 2.72
N ARG A 118 -6.05 4.55 1.65
CA ARG A 118 -6.36 4.15 0.27
C ARG A 118 -6.03 2.68 0.04
N GLU A 119 -4.85 2.23 0.48
CA GLU A 119 -4.43 0.83 0.39
C GLU A 119 -5.38 -0.09 1.17
N ASN A 120 -5.71 0.26 2.39
CA ASN A 120 -6.66 -0.51 3.19
C ASN A 120 -8.05 -0.60 2.54
N ARG A 121 -8.51 0.47 1.83
CA ARG A 121 -9.77 0.44 1.09
C ARG A 121 -9.68 -0.46 -0.15
N SER A 122 -8.54 -0.44 -0.84
CA SER A 122 -8.28 -1.32 -1.99
C SER A 122 -8.28 -2.78 -1.56
N LYS A 123 -7.55 -3.11 -0.50
CA LYS A 123 -7.54 -4.45 0.11
C LYS A 123 -8.95 -4.89 0.57
N ARG A 124 -9.75 -4.00 1.16
CA ARG A 124 -11.14 -4.33 1.55
C ARG A 124 -12.06 -4.55 0.37
N LYS A 125 -11.87 -3.84 -0.75
CA LYS A 125 -12.67 -4.03 -1.98
C LYS A 125 -12.37 -5.35 -2.69
N SER A 126 -11.19 -5.94 -2.47
CA SER A 126 -10.84 -7.27 -2.97
C SER A 126 -11.48 -8.40 -2.17
N ARG A 127 -11.96 -8.10 -0.95
CA ARG A 127 -12.69 -9.06 -0.11
C ARG A 127 -14.16 -9.03 -0.42
N VAL A 128 -14.67 -10.16 -0.84
CA VAL A 128 -16.10 -10.39 -1.04
C VAL A 128 -16.62 -11.24 0.13
N LEU A 129 -17.63 -10.73 0.83
CA LEU A 129 -18.37 -11.51 1.82
C LEU A 129 -19.42 -12.34 1.06
N PHE A 130 -19.35 -13.65 1.20
CA PHE A 130 -20.35 -14.57 0.64
C PHE A 130 -21.47 -14.88 1.65
N ASP A 131 -21.14 -14.80 2.92
CA ASP A 131 -22.03 -14.97 4.05
C ASP A 131 -21.47 -14.14 5.22
N GLU A 132 -22.21 -14.01 6.32
CA GLU A 132 -21.73 -13.29 7.51
C GLU A 132 -20.38 -13.77 8.02
N GLN A 133 -20.01 -15.03 7.73
CA GLN A 133 -18.81 -15.69 8.22
C GLN A 133 -17.72 -15.91 7.17
N LEU A 134 -18.05 -16.04 5.87
CA LEU A 134 -17.08 -16.36 4.81
C LEU A 134 -16.70 -15.10 4.03
N ALA A 135 -15.41 -14.73 4.06
CA ALA A 135 -14.84 -13.70 3.21
C ALA A 135 -13.74 -14.30 2.31
N VAL A 136 -13.71 -13.91 1.05
CA VAL A 136 -12.67 -14.31 0.09
C VAL A 136 -11.95 -13.06 -0.39
N ASP A 137 -10.64 -13.03 -0.22
CA ASP A 137 -9.76 -11.99 -0.75
C ASP A 137 -9.17 -12.44 -2.08
N TYR A 138 -9.63 -11.83 -3.16
CA TYR A 138 -9.23 -12.23 -4.50
C TYR A 138 -7.82 -11.75 -4.89
N LEU A 139 -7.32 -10.69 -4.26
CA LEU A 139 -5.96 -10.16 -4.50
C LEU A 139 -4.91 -10.99 -3.75
N GLU A 140 -5.15 -11.20 -2.46
CA GLU A 140 -4.24 -11.97 -1.59
C GLU A 140 -4.38 -13.50 -1.79
N ARG A 141 -5.38 -13.92 -2.59
CA ARG A 141 -5.74 -15.33 -2.80
C ARG A 141 -5.96 -16.08 -1.48
N ALA A 142 -6.64 -15.45 -0.55
CA ALA A 142 -6.92 -15.95 0.80
C ALA A 142 -8.42 -16.02 1.07
N ALA A 143 -8.83 -16.96 1.91
CA ALA A 143 -10.20 -17.06 2.41
C ALA A 143 -10.19 -16.96 3.93
N TYR A 144 -11.27 -16.40 4.48
CA TYR A 144 -11.42 -16.18 5.92
C TYR A 144 -12.78 -16.70 6.36
N TRP A 145 -12.78 -17.44 7.47
CA TRP A 145 -14.01 -17.87 8.15
C TRP A 145 -14.04 -17.21 9.52
N ASP A 146 -15.10 -16.46 9.80
CA ASP A 146 -15.25 -15.71 11.04
C ASP A 146 -14.02 -14.82 11.38
N GLY A 147 -13.44 -14.21 10.34
CA GLY A 147 -12.27 -13.35 10.43
C GLY A 147 -10.91 -14.06 10.56
N GLN A 148 -10.89 -15.38 10.66
CA GLN A 148 -9.66 -16.19 10.69
C GLN A 148 -9.32 -16.72 9.30
N GLU A 149 -8.05 -16.63 8.90
CA GLU A 149 -7.59 -17.15 7.62
C GLU A 149 -7.69 -18.66 7.56
N ILE A 150 -8.29 -19.17 6.47
CA ILE A 150 -8.38 -20.60 6.19
C ILE A 150 -7.20 -20.97 5.29
N PRO A 151 -6.33 -21.93 5.70
CA PRO A 151 -5.27 -22.42 4.83
C PRO A 151 -5.87 -23.21 3.66
N LEU A 152 -5.79 -22.63 2.46
CA LEU A 152 -6.26 -23.27 1.23
C LEU A 152 -5.10 -23.61 0.32
N LEU A 153 -5.16 -24.78 -0.31
CA LEU A 153 -4.29 -25.12 -1.43
C LEU A 153 -4.68 -24.28 -2.66
N LYS A 154 -3.73 -24.05 -3.55
CA LYS A 154 -3.94 -23.25 -4.77
C LYS A 154 -5.20 -23.70 -5.55
N LYS A 155 -5.39 -25.01 -5.71
CA LYS A 155 -6.56 -25.58 -6.42
C LYS A 155 -7.88 -25.34 -5.69
N GLU A 156 -7.86 -25.36 -4.36
CA GLU A 156 -9.06 -25.11 -3.54
C GLU A 156 -9.47 -23.63 -3.63
N PHE A 157 -8.48 -22.72 -3.61
CA PHE A 157 -8.75 -21.31 -3.85
C PHE A 157 -9.31 -21.07 -5.27
N ASP A 158 -8.75 -21.72 -6.30
CA ASP A 158 -9.23 -21.58 -7.68
C ASP A 158 -10.71 -22.01 -7.80
N ILE A 159 -11.14 -23.04 -7.10
CA ILE A 159 -12.55 -23.47 -7.04
C ILE A 159 -13.43 -22.37 -6.41
N LEU A 160 -13.00 -21.78 -5.29
CA LEU A 160 -13.71 -20.66 -4.66
C LEU A 160 -13.74 -19.42 -5.56
N TYR A 161 -12.64 -19.13 -6.25
CA TYR A 161 -12.52 -18.01 -7.18
C TYR A 161 -13.56 -18.12 -8.30
N PHE A 162 -13.62 -19.25 -8.99
CA PHE A 162 -14.56 -19.45 -10.10
C PHE A 162 -16.01 -19.56 -9.61
N GLY A 163 -16.24 -20.25 -8.49
CA GLY A 163 -17.58 -20.37 -7.88
C GLY A 163 -18.10 -19.02 -7.40
N GLY A 164 -17.26 -18.21 -6.76
CA GLY A 164 -17.62 -16.87 -6.31
C GLY A 164 -17.89 -15.89 -7.42
N ALA A 165 -17.07 -15.90 -8.48
CA ALA A 165 -17.30 -15.08 -9.66
C ALA A 165 -18.65 -15.39 -10.33
N TYR A 166 -19.01 -16.67 -10.43
CA TYR A 166 -20.29 -17.10 -10.96
C TYR A 166 -21.47 -16.63 -10.08
N PHE A 167 -21.33 -16.73 -8.77
CA PHE A 167 -22.36 -16.31 -7.81
C PHE A 167 -22.62 -14.79 -7.89
N LEU A 168 -21.56 -13.97 -7.94
CA LEU A 168 -21.67 -12.51 -8.10
C LEU A 168 -22.31 -12.10 -9.43
N GLN A 169 -21.97 -12.80 -10.51
CA GLN A 169 -22.58 -12.55 -11.81
C GLN A 169 -24.09 -12.86 -11.81
N LYS A 170 -24.50 -13.93 -11.13
CA LYS A 170 -25.91 -14.30 -11.00
C LYS A 170 -26.69 -13.31 -10.15
N GLN A 171 -26.16 -12.85 -9.01
CA GLN A 171 -26.82 -11.82 -8.19
C GLN A 171 -27.00 -10.50 -8.94
N ASN A 172 -25.99 -10.07 -9.71
CA ASN A 172 -26.10 -8.85 -10.52
C ASN A 172 -27.15 -8.98 -11.63
N GLN A 173 -27.33 -10.16 -12.21
CA GLN A 173 -28.40 -10.41 -13.17
C GLN A 173 -29.80 -10.40 -12.52
N GLU A 174 -29.95 -11.01 -11.35
CA GLU A 174 -31.22 -11.00 -10.61
C GLU A 174 -31.61 -9.59 -10.13
N ALA A 175 -30.64 -8.78 -9.70
CA ALA A 175 -30.87 -7.39 -9.33
C ALA A 175 -31.29 -6.51 -10.52
N ALA A 176 -30.77 -6.79 -11.72
CA ALA A 176 -31.14 -6.07 -12.95
C ALA A 176 -32.56 -6.42 -13.46
N TYR A 177 -33.13 -7.54 -13.02
CA TYR A 177 -34.50 -8.00 -13.39
C TYR A 177 -35.53 -7.80 -12.27
N ALA A 178 -35.19 -7.17 -11.16
CA ALA A 178 -36.19 -6.84 -10.14
C ALA A 178 -37.22 -5.87 -10.72
N PRO A 179 -38.53 -6.22 -10.75
CA PRO A 179 -39.53 -5.33 -11.27
C PRO A 179 -39.63 -4.08 -10.42
N VAL A 180 -39.52 -2.92 -11.06
CA VAL A 180 -39.82 -1.63 -10.42
C VAL A 180 -41.31 -1.66 -10.09
N HIS A 181 -41.67 -2.01 -8.87
CA HIS A 181 -43.02 -1.82 -8.38
C HIS A 181 -43.29 -0.32 -8.33
N GLY A 182 -43.96 0.16 -9.34
CA GLY A 182 -44.49 1.51 -9.40
C GLY A 182 -45.42 1.74 -8.20
N VAL A 183 -45.08 2.81 -7.48
CA VAL A 183 -46.00 3.40 -6.49
C VAL A 183 -47.12 4.05 -7.26
N GLY A 184 -48.31 3.46 -7.16
CA GLY A 184 -49.56 4.09 -7.52
C GLY A 184 -50.06 5.04 -6.43
#